data_1c3467658af1a450635b2fffe6227202
#
_entry.id   1c3467658af1a450635b2fffe6227202
#
_cell.length_a   1.000
_cell.length_b   1.000
_cell.length_c   1.000
_cell.angle_alpha   90.00
_cell.angle_beta   90.00
_cell.angle_gamma   90.00
#
_symmetry.space_group_name_H-M   'P 1'
#
loop_
_entity.id
_entity.type
_entity.pdbx_description
1 polymer ?
#
loop_
_entity_poly.entity_id
_entity_poly.type
_entity_poly.pdbx_seq_one_letter_code
_entity_poly.pdbx_strand_id
1 'polypeptide(L)'
;MPDSFLGDGLIFEESLPVVWTPGTLAEGAQLARLNADNHQLLGAESSLDEVRVHEALKDESPALLHELQRLEYKVNILLRLTAELALRSSGLPPAERVRMSPRALEWFGEHPAEPKATGLLSVYINSALPQPLKIPSIVAGEAAIDGARATRFRFVGLSDAVVDMLEKLIFRHHRRLVAGAKHAGA
;
A
#
# COMPACT_ATOMS: atom_id res chain seq x y z
N MET A 1 -3.05 2.78 28.96
CA MET A 1 -2.76 3.47 27.69
C MET A 1 -2.73 2.39 26.62
N PRO A 2 -3.57 2.43 25.58
CA PRO A 2 -3.36 1.51 24.46
C PRO A 2 -1.98 1.81 23.89
N ASP A 3 -1.15 0.79 23.86
CA ASP A 3 0.20 0.83 23.30
C ASP A 3 0.06 1.11 21.79
N SER A 4 0.24 2.39 21.40
CA SER A 4 0.09 2.81 20.00
C SER A 4 1.31 2.35 19.21
N PHE A 5 1.39 1.04 18.96
CA PHE A 5 2.47 0.46 18.16
C PHE A 5 2.59 1.15 16.78
N LEU A 6 1.46 1.53 16.21
CA LEU A 6 1.39 2.23 14.93
C LEU A 6 1.64 3.75 15.05
N GLY A 7 1.74 4.30 16.26
CA GLY A 7 1.84 5.75 16.49
C GLY A 7 0.46 6.43 16.60
N ASP A 8 0.48 7.75 16.86
CA ASP A 8 -0.75 8.56 17.07
C ASP A 8 -1.33 9.15 15.78
N GLY A 9 -0.78 8.79 14.62
CA GLY A 9 -1.20 9.30 13.31
C GLY A 9 -2.41 8.57 12.73
N LEU A 10 -2.76 8.95 11.48
CA LEU A 10 -3.76 8.22 10.70
C LEU A 10 -3.28 6.79 10.42
N ILE A 11 -4.21 5.85 10.45
CA ILE A 11 -3.97 4.44 10.21
C ILE A 11 -4.72 4.04 8.94
N PHE A 12 -4.04 3.35 8.06
CA PHE A 12 -4.63 2.63 6.94
C PHE A 12 -5.14 1.30 7.45
N GLU A 13 -6.41 0.97 7.24
CA GLU A 13 -6.99 -0.32 7.61
C GLU A 13 -7.77 -0.88 6.43
N GLU A 14 -7.36 -2.06 5.96
CA GLU A 14 -7.99 -2.74 4.84
C GLU A 14 -7.65 -4.23 4.83
N SER A 15 -8.33 -5.00 3.97
CA SER A 15 -7.95 -6.39 3.69
C SER A 15 -7.05 -6.43 2.47
N LEU A 16 -5.79 -6.80 2.66
CA LEU A 16 -4.76 -6.84 1.62
C LEU A 16 -4.07 -8.20 1.58
N PRO A 17 -3.62 -8.66 0.39
CA PRO A 17 -2.69 -9.76 0.31
C PRO A 17 -1.32 -9.35 0.89
N VAL A 18 -0.81 -10.16 1.81
CA VAL A 18 0.49 -9.94 2.45
C VAL A 18 1.30 -11.22 2.45
N VAL A 19 2.60 -11.10 2.22
CA VAL A 19 3.56 -12.21 2.31
C VAL A 19 4.72 -11.80 3.18
N TRP A 20 5.07 -12.65 4.15
CA TRP A 20 6.30 -12.53 4.93
C TRP A 20 7.35 -13.52 4.43
N THR A 21 8.53 -13.03 4.10
CA THR A 21 9.68 -13.85 3.71
C THR A 21 10.82 -13.58 4.69
N PRO A 22 11.07 -14.50 5.65
CA PRO A 22 12.20 -14.37 6.56
C PRO A 22 13.53 -14.34 5.81
N GLY A 23 14.48 -13.53 6.30
CA GLY A 23 15.80 -13.41 5.69
C GLY A 23 16.60 -12.25 6.29
N THR A 24 17.76 -11.99 5.72
CA THR A 24 18.59 -10.83 6.10
C THR A 24 17.98 -9.53 5.60
N LEU A 25 18.15 -8.46 6.36
CA LEU A 25 17.72 -7.13 5.92
C LEU A 25 18.56 -6.69 4.71
N ALA A 26 17.88 -6.03 3.77
CA ALA A 26 18.57 -5.42 2.63
C ALA A 26 19.40 -4.22 3.10
N GLU A 27 20.61 -4.08 2.56
CA GLU A 27 21.55 -3.00 2.88
C GLU A 27 22.14 -2.40 1.59
N GLY A 28 22.74 -1.23 1.72
CA GLY A 28 23.49 -0.58 0.63
C GLY A 28 22.68 -0.44 -0.66
N ALA A 29 23.25 -0.90 -1.77
CA ALA A 29 22.65 -0.78 -3.11
C ALA A 29 21.30 -1.56 -3.22
N GLN A 30 21.15 -2.69 -2.53
CA GLN A 30 19.90 -3.46 -2.53
C GLN A 30 18.77 -2.68 -1.85
N LEU A 31 19.05 -2.07 -0.70
CA LEU A 31 18.09 -1.24 0.01
C LEU A 31 17.70 0.01 -0.80
N ALA A 32 18.69 0.66 -1.44
CA ALA A 32 18.42 1.80 -2.31
C ALA A 32 17.50 1.44 -3.48
N ARG A 33 17.71 0.27 -4.10
CA ARG A 33 16.85 -0.25 -5.16
C ARG A 33 15.43 -0.52 -4.67
N LEU A 34 15.26 -1.19 -3.52
CA LEU A 34 13.93 -1.43 -2.92
C LEU A 34 13.19 -0.12 -2.65
N ASN A 35 13.87 0.90 -2.13
CA ASN A 35 13.28 2.21 -1.91
C ASN A 35 12.86 2.88 -3.23
N ALA A 36 13.68 2.79 -4.29
CA ALA A 36 13.33 3.32 -5.60
C ALA A 36 12.10 2.61 -6.20
N ASP A 37 12.06 1.28 -6.15
CA ASP A 37 10.93 0.48 -6.64
C ASP A 37 9.63 0.80 -5.86
N ASN A 38 9.72 0.90 -4.53
CA ASN A 38 8.58 1.28 -3.69
C ASN A 38 8.10 2.70 -3.98
N HIS A 39 9.01 3.65 -4.15
CA HIS A 39 8.67 5.03 -4.49
C HIS A 39 7.94 5.11 -5.84
N GLN A 40 8.43 4.39 -6.85
CA GLN A 40 7.80 4.32 -8.16
C GLN A 40 6.40 3.70 -8.09
N LEU A 41 6.22 2.61 -7.34
CA LEU A 41 4.93 1.94 -7.15
C LEU A 41 3.91 2.85 -6.46
N LEU A 42 4.31 3.51 -5.37
CA LEU A 42 3.46 4.48 -4.66
C LEU A 42 3.12 5.70 -5.51
N GLY A 43 4.05 6.14 -6.38
CA GLY A 43 3.81 7.19 -7.36
C GLY A 43 2.76 6.79 -8.41
N ALA A 44 2.87 5.57 -8.95
CA ALA A 44 1.88 5.04 -9.89
C ALA A 44 0.49 4.92 -9.26
N GLU A 45 0.40 4.44 -8.02
CA GLU A 45 -0.86 4.37 -7.26
C GLU A 45 -1.46 5.77 -7.03
N SER A 46 -0.62 6.76 -6.73
CA SER A 46 -1.02 8.15 -6.57
C SER A 46 -1.63 8.75 -7.84
N SER A 47 -1.04 8.45 -8.99
CA SER A 47 -1.47 8.98 -10.29
C SER A 47 -2.81 8.43 -10.74
N LEU A 48 -3.16 7.21 -10.34
CA LEU A 48 -4.48 6.62 -10.63
C LEU A 48 -5.64 7.38 -9.97
N ASP A 49 -5.35 8.16 -8.94
CA ASP A 49 -6.32 8.96 -8.19
C ASP A 49 -6.41 10.43 -8.62
N GLU A 50 -5.48 10.93 -9.45
CA GLU A 50 -5.42 12.34 -9.80
C GLU A 50 -6.39 12.73 -10.93
N VAL A 51 -7.66 12.91 -10.60
CA VAL A 51 -8.66 13.63 -11.41
C VAL A 51 -8.28 15.11 -11.64
N ARG A 52 -7.23 15.62 -10.99
CA ARG A 52 -6.88 17.06 -10.95
C ARG A 52 -6.34 17.63 -12.26
N VAL A 53 -5.66 16.83 -13.07
CA VAL A 53 -5.17 17.27 -14.40
C VAL A 53 -6.35 17.63 -15.31
N HIS A 54 -7.49 16.97 -15.12
CA HIS A 54 -8.70 17.22 -15.91
C HIS A 54 -9.36 18.57 -15.63
N GLU A 55 -9.27 19.09 -14.41
CA GLU A 55 -9.86 20.41 -14.09
C GLU A 55 -9.09 21.57 -14.72
N ALA A 56 -7.76 21.49 -14.74
CA ALA A 56 -6.92 22.52 -15.35
C ALA A 56 -7.03 22.58 -16.89
N LEU A 57 -7.35 21.46 -17.54
CA LEU A 57 -7.46 21.37 -19.00
C LEU A 57 -8.86 21.60 -19.53
N LYS A 58 -9.89 21.61 -18.67
CA LYS A 58 -11.29 21.85 -19.09
C LYS A 58 -11.51 23.19 -19.77
N ASP A 59 -10.79 24.20 -19.33
CA ASP A 59 -10.96 25.59 -19.81
C ASP A 59 -10.09 25.88 -21.06
N GLU A 60 -9.00 25.11 -21.30
CA GLU A 60 -8.05 25.43 -22.38
C GLU A 60 -8.28 24.65 -23.67
N SER A 61 -8.67 23.37 -23.63
CA SER A 61 -8.89 22.55 -24.82
C SER A 61 -9.76 21.32 -24.58
N PRO A 62 -11.08 21.39 -24.80
CA PRO A 62 -11.98 20.25 -24.62
C PRO A 62 -11.63 19.03 -25.49
N ALA A 63 -11.09 19.25 -26.70
CA ALA A 63 -10.68 18.17 -27.59
C ALA A 63 -9.47 17.40 -27.05
N LEU A 64 -8.48 18.11 -26.52
CA LEU A 64 -7.30 17.52 -25.88
C LEU A 64 -7.69 16.73 -24.63
N LEU A 65 -8.58 17.28 -23.82
CA LEU A 65 -9.12 16.60 -22.64
C LEU A 65 -9.77 15.26 -23.01
N HIS A 66 -10.61 15.24 -24.05
CA HIS A 66 -11.29 14.03 -24.52
C HIS A 66 -10.28 12.95 -25.00
N GLU A 67 -9.22 13.35 -25.74
CA GLU A 67 -8.18 12.42 -26.17
C GLU A 67 -7.36 11.89 -24.99
N LEU A 68 -7.04 12.72 -24.00
CA LEU A 68 -6.36 12.28 -22.76
C LEU A 68 -7.21 11.28 -22.00
N GLN A 69 -8.50 11.53 -21.80
CA GLN A 69 -9.43 10.61 -21.15
C GLN A 69 -9.52 9.27 -21.90
N ARG A 70 -9.52 9.32 -23.22
CA ARG A 70 -9.55 8.09 -24.06
C ARG A 70 -8.25 7.28 -23.92
N LEU A 71 -7.10 7.95 -23.86
CA LEU A 71 -5.80 7.30 -23.64
C LEU A 71 -5.71 6.71 -22.23
N GLU A 72 -6.10 7.47 -21.22
CA GLU A 72 -6.16 7.04 -19.85
C GLU A 72 -7.05 5.80 -19.65
N TYR A 73 -8.24 5.80 -20.27
CA TYR A 73 -9.12 4.64 -20.27
C TYR A 73 -8.46 3.39 -20.87
N LYS A 74 -7.78 3.54 -22.02
CA LYS A 74 -7.06 2.43 -22.67
C LYS A 74 -5.91 1.91 -21.83
N VAL A 75 -5.12 2.82 -21.21
CA VAL A 75 -4.03 2.46 -20.31
C VAL A 75 -4.56 1.71 -19.09
N ASN A 76 -5.64 2.16 -18.49
CA ASN A 76 -6.27 1.51 -17.34
C ASN A 76 -6.79 0.10 -17.68
N ILE A 77 -7.36 -0.10 -18.89
CA ILE A 77 -7.74 -1.44 -19.35
C ILE A 77 -6.51 -2.33 -19.50
N LEU A 78 -5.44 -1.85 -20.15
CA LEU A 78 -4.21 -2.62 -20.32
C LEU A 78 -3.59 -2.98 -18.97
N LEU A 79 -3.51 -2.05 -18.02
CA LEU A 79 -3.02 -2.30 -16.68
C LEU A 79 -3.84 -3.39 -15.98
N ARG A 80 -5.17 -3.32 -16.05
CA ARG A 80 -6.05 -4.34 -15.49
C ARG A 80 -5.85 -5.71 -16.12
N LEU A 81 -5.77 -5.79 -17.44
CA LEU A 81 -5.54 -7.05 -18.15
C LEU A 81 -4.18 -7.65 -17.83
N THR A 82 -3.13 -6.83 -17.76
CA THR A 82 -1.79 -7.29 -17.37
C THR A 82 -1.74 -7.73 -15.91
N ALA A 83 -2.45 -7.03 -15.03
CA ALA A 83 -2.61 -7.45 -13.64
C ALA A 83 -3.32 -8.81 -13.54
N GLU A 84 -4.45 -9.00 -14.24
CA GLU A 84 -5.17 -10.27 -14.26
C GLU A 84 -4.30 -11.43 -14.79
N LEU A 85 -3.51 -11.20 -15.82
CA LEU A 85 -2.57 -12.21 -16.35
C LEU A 85 -1.47 -12.54 -15.34
N ALA A 86 -0.89 -11.55 -14.69
CA ALA A 86 0.13 -11.73 -13.67
C ALA A 86 -0.44 -12.48 -12.45
N LEU A 87 -1.67 -12.17 -12.03
CA LEU A 87 -2.38 -12.82 -10.92
C LEU A 87 -2.69 -14.29 -11.21
N ARG A 88 -3.10 -14.62 -12.45
CA ARG A 88 -3.34 -16.01 -12.86
C ARG A 88 -2.09 -16.87 -12.86
N SER A 89 -0.93 -16.26 -13.11
CA SER A 89 0.35 -16.97 -13.17
C SER A 89 1.05 -17.13 -11.81
N SER A 90 0.81 -16.25 -10.85
CA SER A 90 1.53 -16.22 -9.57
C SER A 90 0.70 -16.50 -8.33
N GLY A 91 -0.65 -16.53 -8.44
CA GLY A 91 -1.55 -16.76 -7.29
C GLY A 91 -1.29 -15.76 -6.15
N LEU A 92 -2.08 -14.69 -6.05
CA LEU A 92 -1.98 -13.84 -4.86
C LEU A 92 -2.40 -14.63 -3.62
N PRO A 93 -1.74 -14.41 -2.48
CA PRO A 93 -2.24 -14.92 -1.22
C PRO A 93 -3.62 -14.31 -0.92
N PRO A 94 -4.43 -14.95 -0.07
CA PRO A 94 -5.71 -14.39 0.35
C PRO A 94 -5.49 -13.01 0.97
N ALA A 95 -6.47 -12.11 0.74
CA ALA A 95 -6.46 -10.81 1.39
C ALA A 95 -6.87 -10.97 2.85
N GLU A 96 -6.07 -10.44 3.76
CA GLU A 96 -6.29 -10.49 5.20
C GLU A 96 -6.27 -9.08 5.79
N ARG A 97 -6.96 -8.90 6.91
CA ARG A 97 -7.03 -7.61 7.59
C ARG A 97 -5.63 -7.15 8.00
N VAL A 98 -5.30 -5.92 7.65
CA VAL A 98 -4.08 -5.25 8.08
C VAL A 98 -4.38 -3.85 8.60
N ARG A 99 -3.56 -3.39 9.53
CA ARG A 99 -3.49 -1.98 9.94
C ARG A 99 -2.07 -1.51 9.73
N MET A 100 -1.90 -0.39 9.05
CA MET A 100 -0.59 0.10 8.65
C MET A 100 -0.43 1.58 8.94
N SER A 101 0.72 1.94 9.46
CA SER A 101 1.25 3.29 9.54
C SER A 101 2.45 3.43 8.58
N PRO A 102 3.03 4.62 8.39
CA PRO A 102 4.20 4.78 7.53
C PRO A 102 5.45 4.00 7.99
N ARG A 103 5.45 3.49 9.22
CA ARG A 103 6.64 2.85 9.83
C ARG A 103 6.38 1.46 10.44
N ALA A 104 5.14 0.98 10.42
CA ALA A 104 4.77 -0.30 11.03
C ALA A 104 3.50 -0.87 10.41
N LEU A 105 3.33 -2.20 10.57
CA LEU A 105 2.14 -2.92 10.14
C LEU A 105 1.72 -3.94 11.20
N GLU A 106 0.43 -4.07 11.42
CA GLU A 106 -0.24 -5.13 12.17
C GLU A 106 -1.00 -6.01 11.19
N TRP A 107 -0.64 -7.28 11.12
CA TRP A 107 -1.25 -8.28 10.26
C TRP A 107 -2.09 -9.23 11.09
N PHE A 108 -3.39 -9.22 10.88
CA PHE A 108 -4.35 -10.00 11.65
C PHE A 108 -4.45 -11.43 11.13
N GLY A 109 -4.43 -12.39 12.03
CA GLY A 109 -4.47 -13.82 11.73
C GLY A 109 -3.38 -14.59 12.48
N GLU A 110 -3.27 -15.88 12.15
CA GLU A 110 -2.22 -16.76 12.70
C GLU A 110 -1.05 -16.82 11.71
N HIS A 111 -0.09 -15.94 11.90
CA HIS A 111 1.12 -15.86 11.08
C HIS A 111 2.32 -16.20 11.95
N PRO A 112 2.82 -17.46 11.88
CA PRO A 112 3.96 -17.86 12.71
C PRO A 112 5.20 -17.06 12.28
N ALA A 113 5.58 -16.11 13.09
CA ALA A 113 6.78 -15.30 12.90
C ALA A 113 7.51 -15.17 14.24
N GLU A 114 8.76 -15.60 14.28
CA GLU A 114 9.56 -15.51 15.49
C GLU A 114 9.81 -14.04 15.85
N PRO A 115 9.63 -13.64 17.11
CA PRO A 115 9.96 -12.29 17.58
C PRO A 115 11.41 -11.95 17.26
N LYS A 116 11.65 -10.74 16.76
CA LYS A 116 12.95 -10.24 16.28
C LYS A 116 13.44 -10.87 14.95
N ALA A 117 12.70 -11.79 14.34
CA ALA A 117 13.03 -12.24 12.99
C ALA A 117 13.04 -11.05 12.04
N THR A 118 14.01 -11.06 11.13
CA THR A 118 14.16 -10.07 10.06
C THR A 118 13.73 -10.66 8.73
N GLY A 119 13.38 -9.81 7.76
CA GLY A 119 12.99 -10.29 6.45
C GLY A 119 12.35 -9.22 5.59
N LEU A 120 11.64 -9.67 4.57
CA LEU A 120 10.95 -8.83 3.61
C LEU A 120 9.43 -9.04 3.72
N LEU A 121 8.72 -7.96 4.01
CA LEU A 121 7.26 -7.90 3.98
C LEU A 121 6.82 -7.41 2.60
N SER A 122 6.00 -8.20 1.91
CA SER A 122 5.42 -7.86 0.61
C SER A 122 3.94 -7.55 0.79
N VAL A 123 3.53 -6.30 0.53
CA VAL A 123 2.16 -5.82 0.73
C VAL A 123 1.59 -5.38 -0.62
N TYR A 124 0.50 -6.00 -1.05
CA TYR A 124 -0.17 -5.68 -2.31
C TYR A 124 -1.27 -4.64 -2.06
N ILE A 125 -0.93 -3.36 -2.19
CA ILE A 125 -1.82 -2.24 -1.86
C ILE A 125 -2.91 -1.96 -2.89
N ASN A 126 -2.77 -2.48 -4.10
CA ASN A 126 -3.72 -2.23 -5.17
C ASN A 126 -3.85 -3.47 -6.07
N SER A 127 -5.08 -3.96 -6.23
CA SER A 127 -5.36 -5.12 -7.10
C SER A 127 -5.11 -4.87 -8.59
N ALA A 128 -5.10 -3.60 -9.01
CA ALA A 128 -4.76 -3.23 -10.39
C ALA A 128 -3.24 -3.19 -10.64
N LEU A 129 -2.42 -3.20 -9.59
CA LEU A 129 -0.97 -3.22 -9.67
C LEU A 129 -0.47 -4.56 -9.09
N PRO A 130 -0.02 -5.51 -9.92
CA PRO A 130 0.37 -6.85 -9.47
C PRO A 130 1.72 -6.88 -8.74
N GLN A 131 2.29 -5.73 -8.44
CA GLN A 131 3.55 -5.60 -7.72
C GLN A 131 3.30 -5.23 -6.27
N PRO A 132 3.95 -5.93 -5.30
CA PRO A 132 3.86 -5.55 -3.90
C PRO A 132 4.83 -4.43 -3.55
N LEU A 133 4.49 -3.65 -2.55
CA LEU A 133 5.48 -2.92 -1.76
C LEU A 133 6.37 -3.95 -1.05
N LYS A 134 7.67 -3.85 -1.24
CA LYS A 134 8.66 -4.73 -0.62
C LYS A 134 9.39 -3.99 0.48
N ILE A 135 9.02 -4.26 1.72
CA ILE A 135 9.45 -3.48 2.88
C ILE A 135 10.32 -4.35 3.79
N PRO A 136 11.62 -4.05 3.93
CA PRO A 136 12.45 -4.70 4.93
C PRO A 136 11.85 -4.46 6.31
N SER A 137 11.68 -5.52 7.09
CA SER A 137 10.94 -5.45 8.35
C SER A 137 11.54 -6.34 9.43
N ILE A 138 11.23 -5.99 10.68
CA ILE A 138 11.54 -6.79 11.87
C ILE A 138 10.22 -7.16 12.54
N VAL A 139 10.06 -8.42 12.92
CA VAL A 139 8.93 -8.87 13.73
C VAL A 139 9.07 -8.29 15.14
N ALA A 140 8.15 -7.42 15.51
CA ALA A 140 8.12 -6.82 16.85
C ALA A 140 7.44 -7.71 17.89
N GLY A 141 6.72 -8.74 17.44
CA GLY A 141 5.99 -9.68 18.29
C GLY A 141 4.52 -9.79 17.89
N GLU A 142 3.73 -10.39 18.76
CA GLU A 142 2.29 -10.54 18.59
C GLU A 142 1.52 -9.66 19.60
N ALA A 143 0.29 -9.31 19.25
CA ALA A 143 -0.63 -8.61 20.14
C ALA A 143 -2.06 -9.09 19.94
N ALA A 144 -2.88 -8.97 20.98
CA ALA A 144 -4.33 -9.09 20.87
C ALA A 144 -4.91 -7.68 20.67
N ILE A 145 -5.60 -7.46 19.56
CA ILE A 145 -6.19 -6.18 19.18
C ILE A 145 -7.65 -6.43 18.86
N ASP A 146 -8.57 -5.78 19.56
CA ASP A 146 -10.02 -5.97 19.41
C ASP A 146 -10.44 -7.45 19.50
N GLY A 147 -9.75 -8.25 20.33
CA GLY A 147 -9.99 -9.68 20.52
C GLY A 147 -9.41 -10.58 19.41
N ALA A 148 -8.78 -10.03 18.39
CA ALA A 148 -8.10 -10.77 17.34
C ALA A 148 -6.57 -10.76 17.53
N ARG A 149 -5.90 -11.85 17.15
CA ARG A 149 -4.44 -11.92 17.17
C ARG A 149 -3.89 -11.17 15.96
N ALA A 150 -2.82 -10.41 16.16
CA ALA A 150 -2.08 -9.74 15.11
C ALA A 150 -0.58 -9.88 15.30
N THR A 151 0.14 -10.15 14.23
CA THR A 151 1.61 -10.09 14.18
C THR A 151 2.02 -8.66 13.83
N ARG A 152 2.96 -8.11 14.58
CA ARG A 152 3.45 -6.73 14.46
C ARG A 152 4.79 -6.67 13.75
N PHE A 153 4.86 -5.85 12.72
CA PHE A 153 6.07 -5.62 11.91
C PHE A 153 6.50 -4.17 12.00
N ARG A 154 7.79 -3.93 12.29
CA ARG A 154 8.40 -2.61 12.21
C ARG A 154 9.19 -2.50 10.93
N PHE A 155 8.94 -1.48 10.13
CA PHE A 155 9.67 -1.20 8.89
C PHE A 155 11.07 -0.69 9.18
N VAL A 156 12.04 -1.09 8.35
CA VAL A 156 13.45 -0.74 8.52
C VAL A 156 14.01 -0.24 7.20
N GLY A 157 14.83 0.82 7.27
CA GLY A 157 15.57 1.31 6.12
C GLY A 157 14.74 1.97 5.02
N LEU A 158 13.49 2.34 5.28
CA LEU A 158 12.72 3.16 4.34
C LEU A 158 13.34 4.55 4.23
N SER A 159 13.47 5.05 3.01
CA SER A 159 13.86 6.44 2.77
C SER A 159 12.73 7.41 3.16
N ASP A 160 13.08 8.65 3.51
CA ASP A 160 12.09 9.68 3.83
C ASP A 160 11.08 9.87 2.68
N ALA A 161 11.53 9.80 1.43
CA ALA A 161 10.65 9.89 0.26
C ALA A 161 9.59 8.77 0.22
N VAL A 162 9.94 7.53 0.58
CA VAL A 162 8.98 6.41 0.66
C VAL A 162 8.03 6.59 1.84
N VAL A 163 8.54 7.06 2.99
CA VAL A 163 7.72 7.36 4.17
C VAL A 163 6.69 8.44 3.86
N ASP A 164 7.09 9.54 3.22
CA ASP A 164 6.18 10.62 2.80
C ASP A 164 5.09 10.13 1.83
N MET A 165 5.45 9.22 0.92
CA MET A 165 4.48 8.64 -0.01
C MET A 165 3.49 7.69 0.69
N LEU A 166 3.94 6.94 1.70
CA LEU A 166 3.06 6.12 2.55
C LEU A 166 2.11 7.01 3.37
N GLU A 167 2.58 8.12 3.94
CA GLU A 167 1.73 9.08 4.63
C GLU A 167 0.63 9.64 3.72
N LYS A 168 0.99 10.01 2.48
CA LYS A 168 0.01 10.48 1.48
C LYS A 168 -1.00 9.39 1.12
N LEU A 169 -0.57 8.13 0.95
CA LEU A 169 -1.45 7.00 0.70
C LEU A 169 -2.47 6.84 1.84
N ILE A 170 -2.00 6.81 3.09
CA ILE A 170 -2.83 6.66 4.29
C ILE A 170 -3.83 7.81 4.40
N PHE A 171 -3.38 9.04 4.17
CA PHE A 171 -4.25 10.21 4.21
C PHE A 171 -5.34 10.16 3.15
N ARG A 172 -5.02 9.77 1.92
CA ARG A 172 -6.01 9.61 0.83
C ARG A 172 -7.03 8.54 1.15
N HIS A 173 -6.57 7.39 1.65
CA HIS A 173 -7.45 6.29 2.06
C HIS A 173 -8.43 6.76 3.14
N HIS A 174 -7.96 7.43 4.17
CA HIS A 174 -8.81 7.99 5.23
C HIS A 174 -9.84 8.99 4.68
N ARG A 175 -9.45 9.87 3.76
CA ARG A 175 -10.40 10.81 3.12
C ARG A 175 -11.50 10.10 2.35
N ARG A 176 -11.19 9.01 1.64
CA ARG A 176 -12.19 8.21 0.92
C ARG A 176 -13.20 7.58 1.89
N LEU A 177 -12.72 7.00 2.99
CA LEU A 177 -13.60 6.42 4.02
C LEU A 177 -14.56 7.46 4.59
N VAL A 178 -14.06 8.65 4.95
CA VAL A 178 -14.89 9.74 5.48
C VAL A 178 -15.90 10.26 4.44
N ALA A 179 -15.50 10.37 3.17
CA ALA A 179 -16.39 10.77 2.09
C ALA A 179 -17.48 9.72 1.82
N GLY A 180 -17.12 8.44 1.80
CA GLY A 180 -18.07 7.32 1.63
C GLY A 180 -19.09 7.23 2.76
N ALA A 181 -18.66 7.42 4.02
CA ALA A 181 -19.55 7.42 5.17
C ALA A 181 -20.60 8.55 5.13
N LYS A 182 -20.27 9.73 4.57
CA LYS A 182 -21.21 10.85 4.41
C LYS A 182 -22.29 10.57 3.36
N HIS A 183 -22.02 9.77 2.34
CA HIS A 183 -22.98 9.42 1.28
C HIS A 183 -23.88 8.24 1.65
N ALA A 184 -23.48 7.41 2.59
CA ALA A 184 -24.27 6.28 3.07
C ALA A 184 -25.27 6.65 4.18
N GLY A 185 -25.16 7.87 4.73
CA GLY A 185 -26.03 8.39 5.80
C GLY A 185 -27.03 9.49 5.34
N ALA A 186 -27.15 9.72 4.03
CA ALA A 186 -28.13 10.62 3.42
C ALA A 186 -29.13 9.82 2.56
#